data_1097d45148064c8e8b820b48d319f7eb
#
_entry.id   1097d45148064c8e8b820b48d319f7eb
#
_cell.length_a   1.000
_cell.length_b   1.000
_cell.length_c   1.000
_cell.angle_alpha   90.00
_cell.angle_beta   90.00
_cell.angle_gamma   90.00
#
_symmetry.space_group_name_H-M   'P 1'
#
loop_
_entity.id
_entity.type
_entity.pdbx_description
1 polymer ?
#
loop_
_entity_poly.entity_id
_entity_poly.type
_entity_poly.pdbx_seq_one_letter_code
_entity_poly.pdbx_strand_id
1 'polypeptide(L)'
;MKTKFGNILTRISRGGVVLMPIEEALLKCTVEELPASLRSIVESQINTYNLVQREIDGRALNFYRIIRGRVKRDDLQPLPIKAGEIKLLSVAFSIEADTKYMHATLSAVNKYFFCMALSECLKPYKNSNRIFIKHVRQSWRSNIESISAPT
;
A
#
# COMPACT_ATOMS: atom_id res chain seq x y z
N MET A 1 -18.81 3.80 0.77
CA MET A 1 -17.95 3.19 1.79
C MET A 1 -16.85 4.16 2.18
N LYS A 2 -16.88 4.65 3.41
CA LYS A 2 -15.82 5.55 3.89
C LYS A 2 -14.54 4.74 4.03
N THR A 3 -13.54 5.10 3.27
CA THR A 3 -12.23 4.49 3.40
C THR A 3 -11.57 4.94 4.68
N LYS A 4 -11.04 3.97 5.39
CA LYS A 4 -10.38 4.19 6.67
C LYS A 4 -8.98 4.80 6.54
N PHE A 5 -8.57 5.22 5.35
CA PHE A 5 -7.23 5.80 5.12
C PHE A 5 -7.08 7.24 5.61
N GLY A 6 -8.18 7.93 5.89
CA GLY A 6 -8.14 9.30 6.41
C GLY A 6 -7.34 9.46 7.71
N ASN A 7 -7.19 8.38 8.48
CA ASN A 7 -6.44 8.41 9.73
C ASN A 7 -4.91 8.53 9.52
N ILE A 8 -4.38 8.11 8.37
CA ILE A 8 -2.96 8.27 8.06
C ILE A 8 -2.64 9.75 7.90
N LEU A 9 -3.50 10.50 7.21
CA LEU A 9 -3.31 11.94 6.98
C LEU A 9 -3.27 12.74 8.27
N THR A 10 -4.04 12.35 9.29
CA THR A 10 -4.12 13.05 10.56
C THR A 10 -3.05 12.63 11.57
N ARG A 11 -2.40 11.47 11.36
CA ARG A 11 -1.41 10.91 12.29
C ARG A 11 0.04 11.17 11.90
N ILE A 12 0.29 11.68 10.70
CA ILE A 12 1.65 11.96 10.21
C ILE A 12 2.13 13.26 10.86
N SER A 13 2.78 13.16 12.00
CA SER A 13 3.19 14.32 12.77
C SER A 13 4.70 14.43 13.03
N ARG A 14 5.54 13.52 12.52
CA ARG A 14 6.97 13.50 12.90
C ARG A 14 7.89 13.23 11.71
N GLY A 15 8.07 14.24 10.83
CA GLY A 15 9.03 14.16 9.73
C GLY A 15 8.59 13.27 8.55
N GLY A 16 7.39 12.74 8.59
CA GLY A 16 6.80 12.04 7.46
C GLY A 16 6.18 12.99 6.46
N VAL A 17 5.69 12.44 5.35
CA VAL A 17 5.00 13.20 4.32
C VAL A 17 3.49 13.00 4.45
N VAL A 18 2.73 13.99 4.03
CA VAL A 18 1.29 13.86 3.81
C VAL A 18 1.10 13.30 2.41
N LEU A 19 0.24 12.30 2.26
CA LEU A 19 -0.09 11.76 0.94
C LEU A 19 -0.78 12.82 0.10
N MET A 20 -0.32 12.95 -1.15
CA MET A 20 -1.06 13.75 -2.14
C MET A 20 -2.41 13.08 -2.43
N PRO A 21 -3.45 13.84 -2.79
CA PRO A 21 -4.75 13.24 -3.14
C PRO A 21 -4.65 12.10 -4.15
N ILE A 22 -3.78 12.23 -5.16
CA ILE A 22 -3.59 11.18 -6.16
C ILE A 22 -2.93 9.92 -5.55
N GLU A 23 -2.00 10.08 -4.64
CA GLU A 23 -1.34 8.96 -3.97
C GLU A 23 -2.34 8.21 -3.07
N GLU A 24 -3.15 8.94 -2.34
CA GLU A 24 -4.19 8.35 -1.50
C GLU A 24 -5.24 7.61 -2.34
N ALA A 25 -5.70 8.22 -3.43
CA ALA A 25 -6.65 7.59 -4.35
C ALA A 25 -6.07 6.31 -4.96
N LEU A 26 -4.82 6.33 -5.37
CA LEU A 26 -4.15 5.18 -5.94
C LEU A 26 -3.97 4.05 -4.92
N LEU A 27 -3.52 4.38 -3.71
CA LEU A 27 -3.38 3.39 -2.64
C LEU A 27 -4.71 2.71 -2.37
N LYS A 28 -5.77 3.48 -2.25
CA LYS A 28 -7.12 2.97 -2.04
C LYS A 28 -7.57 2.05 -3.17
N CYS A 29 -7.46 2.50 -4.41
CA CYS A 29 -7.88 1.71 -5.57
C CYS A 29 -7.08 0.41 -5.68
N THR A 30 -5.79 0.47 -5.39
CA THR A 30 -4.91 -0.70 -5.48
C THR A 30 -5.19 -1.71 -4.37
N VAL A 31 -5.42 -1.25 -3.15
CA VAL A 31 -5.78 -2.13 -2.02
C VAL A 31 -7.13 -2.80 -2.28
N GLU A 32 -8.07 -2.11 -2.88
CA GLU A 32 -9.39 -2.67 -3.22
C GLU A 32 -9.30 -3.83 -4.22
N GLU A 33 -8.21 -3.94 -4.98
CA GLU A 33 -7.99 -5.05 -5.91
C GLU A 33 -7.47 -6.32 -5.23
N LEU A 34 -7.06 -6.25 -3.97
CA LEU A 34 -6.70 -7.43 -3.20
C LEU A 34 -7.94 -8.27 -2.88
N PRO A 35 -7.80 -9.61 -2.78
CA PRO A 35 -8.92 -10.43 -2.31
C PRO A 35 -9.31 -10.04 -0.88
N ALA A 36 -10.59 -10.23 -0.54
CA ALA A 36 -11.16 -9.75 0.71
C ALA A 36 -10.36 -10.15 1.95
N SER A 37 -9.84 -11.36 1.98
CA SER A 37 -9.06 -11.88 3.11
C SER A 37 -7.77 -11.11 3.34
N LEU A 38 -7.02 -10.80 2.28
CA LEU A 38 -5.79 -10.02 2.37
C LEU A 38 -6.09 -8.53 2.55
N ARG A 39 -7.10 -8.03 1.85
CA ARG A 39 -7.48 -6.62 1.90
C ARG A 39 -7.81 -6.18 3.31
N SER A 40 -8.61 -6.95 4.05
CA SER A 40 -8.98 -6.59 5.41
C SER A 40 -7.77 -6.48 6.34
N ILE A 41 -6.79 -7.37 6.18
CA ILE A 41 -5.56 -7.33 6.98
C ILE A 41 -4.71 -6.12 6.59
N VAL A 42 -4.51 -5.88 5.30
CA VAL A 42 -3.74 -4.72 4.82
C VAL A 42 -4.38 -3.42 5.28
N GLU A 43 -5.69 -3.26 5.15
CA GLU A 43 -6.41 -2.08 5.62
C GLU A 43 -6.24 -1.88 7.13
N SER A 44 -6.33 -2.95 7.91
CA SER A 44 -6.11 -2.91 9.35
C SER A 44 -4.69 -2.45 9.69
N GLN A 45 -3.68 -2.97 8.99
CA GLN A 45 -2.29 -2.55 9.18
C GLN A 45 -2.10 -1.08 8.81
N ILE A 46 -2.59 -0.65 7.65
CA ILE A 46 -2.49 0.75 7.19
C ILE A 46 -3.13 1.69 8.21
N ASN A 47 -4.27 1.31 8.79
CA ASN A 47 -4.96 2.15 9.77
C ASN A 47 -4.16 2.38 11.05
N THR A 48 -3.19 1.52 11.36
CA THR A 48 -2.33 1.68 12.53
C THR A 48 -1.04 2.42 12.22
N TYR A 49 -0.66 2.52 10.94
CA TYR A 49 0.57 3.22 10.54
C TYR A 49 0.43 4.72 10.78
N ASN A 50 1.50 5.32 11.27
CA ASN A 50 1.53 6.73 11.65
C ASN A 50 2.67 7.52 11.01
N LEU A 51 3.39 6.91 10.06
CA LEU A 51 4.45 7.57 9.33
C LEU A 51 4.48 7.05 7.90
N VAL A 52 4.53 7.97 6.95
CA VAL A 52 4.77 7.66 5.54
C VAL A 52 6.00 8.44 5.08
N GLN A 53 6.92 7.76 4.43
CA GLN A 53 8.09 8.39 3.83
C GLN A 53 8.04 8.20 2.31
N ARG A 54 8.20 9.31 1.58
CA ARG A 54 8.31 9.28 0.12
C ARG A 54 9.79 9.25 -0.24
N GLU A 55 10.17 8.34 -1.13
CA GLU A 55 11.51 8.31 -1.70
C GLU A 55 11.80 9.61 -2.45
N ILE A 56 13.10 9.97 -2.56
CA ILE A 56 13.53 11.25 -3.15
C ILE A 56 13.01 11.41 -4.58
N ASP A 57 13.00 10.33 -5.37
CA ASP A 57 12.51 10.35 -6.75
C ASP A 57 10.98 10.32 -6.86
N GLY A 58 10.28 10.22 -5.74
CA GLY A 58 8.82 10.15 -5.69
C GLY A 58 8.22 8.83 -6.16
N ARG A 59 9.03 7.80 -6.36
CA ARG A 59 8.58 6.51 -6.91
C ARG A 59 8.28 5.44 -5.88
N ALA A 60 8.34 5.76 -4.61
CA ALA A 60 7.96 4.83 -3.56
C ALA A 60 7.45 5.57 -2.34
N LEU A 61 6.44 4.99 -1.73
CA LEU A 61 5.89 5.41 -0.45
C LEU A 61 6.08 4.26 0.52
N ASN A 62 6.82 4.50 1.60
CA ASN A 62 7.10 3.52 2.63
C ASN A 62 6.29 3.85 3.89
N PHE A 63 5.64 2.84 4.44
CA PHE A 63 4.68 3.01 5.53
C PHE A 63 5.22 2.38 6.81
N TYR A 64 5.13 3.11 7.91
CA TYR A 64 5.69 2.70 9.20
C TYR A 64 4.68 2.91 10.33
N ARG A 65 4.76 2.05 11.31
CA ARG A 65 4.17 2.28 12.62
C ARG A 65 5.30 2.54 13.61
N ILE A 66 5.37 3.76 14.13
CA ILE A 66 6.40 4.18 15.07
C ILE A 66 5.76 4.34 16.45
N ILE A 67 6.29 3.61 17.42
CA ILE A 67 5.88 3.73 18.83
C ILE A 67 7.15 3.98 19.64
N ARG A 68 7.17 5.09 20.37
CA ARG A 68 8.31 5.49 21.22
C ARG A 68 9.64 5.51 20.43
N GLY A 69 9.58 6.04 19.19
CA GLY A 69 10.76 6.17 18.33
C GLY A 69 11.22 4.88 17.65
N ARG A 70 10.47 3.79 17.76
CA ARG A 70 10.84 2.50 17.17
C ARG A 70 9.73 1.98 16.26
N VAL A 71 10.14 1.30 15.17
CA VAL A 71 9.19 0.58 14.32
C VAL A 71 8.63 -0.60 15.10
N LYS A 72 7.30 -0.68 15.18
CA LYS A 72 6.62 -1.76 15.88
C LYS A 72 5.46 -2.29 15.04
N ARG A 73 5.55 -3.56 14.62
CA ARG A 73 4.52 -4.24 13.81
C ARG A 73 4.12 -5.59 14.38
N ASP A 74 4.87 -6.12 15.34
CA ASP A 74 4.72 -7.47 15.87
C ASP A 74 3.40 -7.72 16.59
N ASP A 75 2.70 -6.66 17.01
CA ASP A 75 1.36 -6.74 17.60
C ASP A 75 0.22 -6.59 16.60
N LEU A 76 0.55 -6.44 15.31
CA LEU A 76 -0.44 -6.39 14.23
C LEU A 76 -0.70 -7.81 13.69
N GLN A 77 -1.89 -8.01 13.16
CA GLN A 77 -2.19 -9.27 12.46
C GLN A 77 -1.32 -9.38 11.22
N PRO A 78 -0.48 -10.44 11.10
CA PRO A 78 0.34 -10.63 9.90
C PRO A 78 -0.46 -11.14 8.73
N LEU A 79 0.03 -10.88 7.52
CA LEU A 79 -0.50 -11.50 6.31
C LEU A 79 -0.12 -12.99 6.25
N PRO A 80 -0.99 -13.86 5.71
CA PRO A 80 -0.70 -15.30 5.59
C PRO A 80 0.20 -15.59 4.38
N ILE A 81 1.37 -14.99 4.36
CA ILE A 81 2.36 -15.09 3.29
C ILE A 81 3.73 -15.42 3.88
N LYS A 82 4.66 -15.81 3.02
CA LYS A 82 6.04 -16.07 3.43
C LYS A 82 6.70 -14.81 3.98
N ALA A 83 7.67 -14.99 4.87
CA ALA A 83 8.52 -13.90 5.36
C ALA A 83 9.43 -13.38 4.24
N GLY A 84 10.02 -12.21 4.45
CA GLY A 84 10.85 -11.53 3.47
C GLY A 84 10.06 -10.47 2.72
N GLU A 85 10.66 -9.95 1.65
CA GLU A 85 10.02 -8.96 0.80
C GLU A 85 9.17 -9.66 -0.26
N ILE A 86 7.86 -9.45 -0.22
CA ILE A 86 6.89 -10.10 -1.09
C ILE A 86 6.06 -9.04 -1.81
N LYS A 87 6.04 -9.12 -3.14
CA LYS A 87 5.10 -8.34 -3.95
C LYS A 87 3.70 -8.94 -3.81
N LEU A 88 2.76 -8.13 -3.39
CA LEU A 88 1.37 -8.57 -3.21
C LEU A 88 0.59 -8.46 -4.52
N LEU A 89 0.71 -7.31 -5.17
CA LEU A 89 -0.16 -6.93 -6.28
C LEU A 89 0.53 -5.85 -7.11
N SER A 90 0.36 -5.94 -8.41
CA SER A 90 0.73 -4.86 -9.33
C SER A 90 -0.46 -4.46 -10.18
N VAL A 91 -0.63 -3.17 -10.38
CA VAL A 91 -1.68 -2.63 -11.25
C VAL A 91 -1.07 -1.75 -12.33
N ALA A 92 -1.66 -1.83 -13.53
CA ALA A 92 -1.46 -0.83 -14.57
C ALA A 92 -2.64 0.14 -14.47
N PHE A 93 -2.38 1.42 -14.43
CA PHE A 93 -3.40 2.44 -14.25
C PHE A 93 -3.13 3.68 -15.09
N SER A 94 -4.16 4.45 -15.32
CA SER A 94 -4.07 5.79 -15.89
C SER A 94 -4.76 6.80 -14.97
N ILE A 95 -4.40 8.06 -15.12
CA ILE A 95 -4.98 9.15 -14.36
C ILE A 95 -5.86 9.97 -15.29
N GLU A 96 -7.14 10.12 -14.91
CA GLU A 96 -8.16 10.84 -15.69
C GLU A 96 -8.28 10.28 -17.11
N ALA A 97 -8.43 11.16 -18.11
CA ALA A 97 -8.56 10.77 -19.52
C ALA A 97 -7.22 10.58 -20.21
N ASP A 98 -6.11 10.58 -19.48
CA ASP A 98 -4.79 10.34 -20.05
C ASP A 98 -4.70 8.89 -20.52
N THR A 99 -4.13 8.69 -21.70
CA THR A 99 -3.92 7.35 -22.29
C THR A 99 -2.63 6.70 -21.81
N LYS A 100 -1.80 7.42 -21.08
CA LYS A 100 -0.54 6.92 -20.56
C LYS A 100 -0.78 5.98 -19.37
N TYR A 101 -0.25 4.78 -19.47
CA TYR A 101 -0.29 3.82 -18.39
C TYR A 101 0.94 3.89 -17.52
N MET A 102 0.68 3.87 -16.21
CA MET A 102 1.70 3.79 -15.17
C MET A 102 1.46 2.53 -14.35
N HIS A 103 2.43 2.17 -13.54
CA HIS A 103 2.34 0.96 -12.73
C HIS A 103 2.52 1.29 -11.26
N ALA A 104 1.78 0.59 -10.41
CA ALA A 104 1.95 0.61 -8.97
C ALA A 104 2.04 -0.82 -8.45
N THR A 105 2.91 -1.04 -7.47
CA THR A 105 3.09 -2.35 -6.85
C THR A 105 3.02 -2.21 -5.34
N LEU A 106 2.16 -3.01 -4.72
CA LEU A 106 2.10 -3.13 -3.26
C LEU A 106 3.03 -4.25 -2.82
N SER A 107 3.83 -3.98 -1.81
CA SER A 107 4.77 -4.96 -1.25
C SER A 107 4.61 -5.05 0.26
N ALA A 108 4.88 -6.25 0.79
CA ALA A 108 4.95 -6.51 2.21
C ALA A 108 6.37 -6.93 2.58
N VAL A 109 6.77 -6.66 3.81
CA VAL A 109 8.03 -7.11 4.38
C VAL A 109 7.72 -7.87 5.67
N ASN A 110 8.20 -9.09 5.74
CA ASN A 110 8.01 -9.97 6.91
C ASN A 110 6.54 -10.04 7.35
N LYS A 111 5.63 -10.22 6.36
CA LYS A 111 4.18 -10.39 6.57
C LYS A 111 3.40 -9.10 6.88
N TYR A 112 4.02 -7.93 6.74
CA TYR A 112 3.35 -6.65 6.97
C TYR A 112 3.45 -5.77 5.74
N PHE A 113 2.34 -5.14 5.35
CA PHE A 113 2.32 -4.17 4.27
C PHE A 113 3.35 -3.07 4.56
N PHE A 114 4.13 -2.70 3.55
CA PHE A 114 5.23 -1.77 3.75
C PHE A 114 5.30 -0.67 2.69
N CYS A 115 5.12 -1.02 1.42
CA CYS A 115 5.49 -0.10 0.33
C CYS A 115 4.49 -0.11 -0.81
N MET A 116 4.22 1.08 -1.35
CA MET A 116 3.64 1.25 -2.69
C MET A 116 4.73 1.83 -3.59
N ALA A 117 5.21 1.01 -4.52
CA ALA A 117 6.20 1.44 -5.51
C ALA A 117 5.50 1.89 -6.79
N LEU A 118 6.02 2.93 -7.42
CA LEU A 118 5.44 3.58 -8.58
C LEU A 118 6.44 3.57 -9.74
N SER A 119 5.95 3.39 -10.96
CA SER A 119 6.79 3.50 -12.15
C SER A 119 7.22 4.94 -12.41
N GLU A 120 6.44 5.91 -11.95
CA GLU A 120 6.70 7.34 -12.12
C GLU A 120 6.30 8.14 -10.88
N CYS A 121 6.94 9.28 -10.68
CA CYS A 121 6.52 10.24 -9.68
C CYS A 121 5.15 10.83 -10.04
N LEU A 122 4.23 10.87 -9.10
CA LEU A 122 2.86 11.36 -9.32
C LEU A 122 2.70 12.85 -9.06
N LYS A 123 3.78 13.58 -8.75
CA LYS A 123 3.72 15.01 -8.45
C LYS A 123 2.99 15.84 -9.52
N PRO A 124 3.17 15.58 -10.85
CA PRO A 124 2.43 16.31 -11.87
C PRO A 124 0.90 16.15 -11.77
N TYR A 125 0.42 15.13 -11.10
CA TYR A 125 -1.00 14.80 -10.95
C TYR A 125 -1.50 15.01 -9.52
N LYS A 126 -0.77 15.73 -8.69
CA LYS A 126 -0.98 15.83 -7.23
C LYS A 126 -2.42 16.16 -6.82
N ASN A 127 -3.13 16.95 -7.60
CA ASN A 127 -4.50 17.40 -7.30
C ASN A 127 -5.59 16.53 -7.94
N SER A 128 -5.20 15.53 -8.72
CA SER A 128 -6.14 14.58 -9.30
C SER A 128 -6.50 13.49 -8.28
N ASN A 129 -7.68 12.92 -8.43
CA ASN A 129 -8.11 11.77 -7.62
C ASN A 129 -8.81 10.70 -8.45
N ARG A 130 -8.75 10.81 -9.78
CA ARG A 130 -9.40 9.88 -10.71
C ARG A 130 -8.39 8.87 -11.23
N ILE A 131 -8.53 7.64 -10.77
CA ILE A 131 -7.68 6.51 -11.14
C ILE A 131 -8.51 5.51 -11.93
N PHE A 132 -7.99 5.07 -13.06
CA PHE A 132 -8.57 4.01 -13.88
C PHE A 132 -7.63 2.82 -13.89
N ILE A 133 -8.02 1.72 -13.27
CA ILE A 133 -7.25 0.49 -13.25
C ILE A 133 -7.48 -0.25 -14.56
N LYS A 134 -6.41 -0.59 -15.26
CA LYS A 134 -6.45 -1.32 -16.54
C LYS A 134 -6.20 -2.80 -16.37
N HIS A 135 -5.12 -3.15 -15.67
CA HIS A 135 -4.72 -4.53 -15.43
C HIS A 135 -4.33 -4.71 -13.98
N VAL A 136 -4.62 -5.90 -13.45
CA VAL A 136 -4.25 -6.30 -12.10
C VAL A 136 -3.51 -7.62 -12.17
N ARG A 137 -2.33 -7.69 -11.54
CA ARG A 137 -1.56 -8.91 -11.40
C ARG A 137 -1.48 -9.27 -9.92
N GLN A 138 -2.07 -10.40 -9.55
CA GLN A 138 -2.06 -10.92 -8.19
C GLN A 138 -0.78 -11.71 -7.94
N SER A 139 0.24 -11.07 -7.38
CA SER A 139 1.56 -11.68 -7.18
C SER A 139 1.65 -12.46 -5.85
N TRP A 140 0.74 -12.23 -4.93
CA TRP A 140 0.73 -12.88 -3.61
C TRP A 140 0.51 -14.39 -3.68
N ARG A 141 -0.15 -14.90 -4.72
CA ARG A 141 -0.57 -16.32 -4.82
C ARG A 141 0.58 -17.30 -4.72
N SER A 142 1.73 -16.98 -5.30
CA SER A 142 2.91 -17.85 -5.24
C SER A 142 3.63 -17.80 -3.90
N ASN A 143 3.22 -16.93 -3.00
CA ASN A 143 3.88 -16.67 -1.72
C ASN A 143 2.97 -16.92 -0.51
N ILE A 144 1.80 -17.51 -0.72
CA ILE A 144 0.93 -17.91 0.38
C ILE A 144 1.66 -18.94 1.23
N GLU A 145 1.65 -18.71 2.54
CA GLU A 145 2.08 -19.69 3.50
C GLU A 145 1.07 -20.82 3.50
N SER A 146 1.49 -22.03 3.10
CA SER A 146 0.62 -23.20 3.17
C SER A 146 0.28 -23.44 4.64
N ILE A 147 -0.97 -23.22 4.98
CA ILE A 147 -1.51 -23.72 6.22
C ILE A 147 -1.43 -25.24 6.10
N SER A 148 -0.49 -25.87 6.80
CA SER A 148 -0.52 -27.32 6.94
C SER A 148 -1.86 -27.64 7.57
N ALA A 149 -2.70 -28.37 6.80
CA ALA A 149 -3.97 -28.83 7.32
C ALA A 149 -3.71 -29.52 8.66
N PRO A 150 -4.43 -29.19 9.73
CA PRO A 150 -4.27 -29.93 10.97
C PRO A 150 -4.64 -31.39 10.70
N THR A 151 -3.65 -32.24 10.83
CA THR A 151 -3.88 -33.67 10.83
C THR A 151 -4.65 -34.06 12.07
#